data_2325ac5af4e71000ee7b5822ca84425d
#
_entry.id   2325ac5af4e71000ee7b5822ca84425d
#
_cell.length_a   1.000
_cell.length_b   1.000
_cell.length_c   1.000
_cell.angle_alpha   90.00
_cell.angle_beta   90.00
_cell.angle_gamma   90.00
#
_symmetry.space_group_name_H-M   'P 1'
#
loop_
_entity.id
_entity.type
_entity.pdbx_description
1 polymer ?
#
loop_
_entity_poly.entity_id
_entity_poly.type
_entity_poly.pdbx_seq_one_letter_code
_entity_poly.pdbx_strand_id
1 'polypeptide(L)'
;MFILVEHTITNKDVFFGLVQKVTEAPSGIKALQFYPSMNEDRAVCLWEGNSIDALKGFLEPLTTKSSRNIYYTVDSTKAIGLPHLASAA
;
A
#
# COMPACT_ATOMS: atom_id res chain seq x y z
N MET A 1 8.25 -7.17 7.11
CA MET A 1 6.89 -7.80 7.05
C MET A 1 6.14 -7.30 5.84
N PHE A 2 5.23 -8.11 5.34
CA PHE A 2 4.33 -7.68 4.28
C PHE A 2 3.06 -7.11 4.88
N ILE A 3 2.60 -5.99 4.33
CA ILE A 3 1.41 -5.29 4.81
C ILE A 3 0.50 -5.06 3.61
N LEU A 4 -0.75 -5.46 3.75
CA LEU A 4 -1.76 -5.17 2.74
C LEU A 4 -2.55 -3.93 3.15
N VAL A 5 -2.80 -3.05 2.19
CA VAL A 5 -3.62 -1.87 2.40
C VAL A 5 -4.79 -1.92 1.44
N GLU A 6 -6.00 -1.87 1.98
CA GLU A 6 -7.22 -1.77 1.19
C GLU A 6 -7.68 -0.32 1.20
N HIS A 7 -7.83 0.26 0.02
CA HIS A 7 -8.28 1.64 -0.15
C HIS A 7 -9.73 1.68 -0.62
N THR A 8 -10.56 2.48 0.05
CA THR A 8 -11.84 2.90 -0.49
C THR A 8 -11.63 4.31 -1.04
N ILE A 9 -11.70 4.45 -2.36
CA ILE A 9 -11.34 5.69 -3.05
C ILE A 9 -12.55 6.61 -3.07
N THR A 10 -12.41 7.82 -2.51
CA THR A 10 -13.47 8.82 -2.46
C THR A 10 -13.26 9.94 -3.46
N ASN A 11 -12.03 10.13 -3.94
CA ASN A 11 -11.70 11.11 -4.97
C ASN A 11 -10.63 10.49 -5.88
N LYS A 12 -11.08 9.90 -6.99
CA LYS A 12 -10.18 9.13 -7.84
C LYS A 12 -9.12 9.99 -8.53
N ASP A 13 -9.45 11.18 -8.95
CA ASP A 13 -8.45 12.04 -9.63
C ASP A 13 -7.29 12.36 -8.68
N VAL A 14 -7.60 12.72 -7.44
CA VAL A 14 -6.59 13.00 -6.44
C VAL A 14 -5.83 11.72 -6.09
N PHE A 15 -6.55 10.60 -5.87
CA PHE A 15 -5.92 9.35 -5.48
C PHE A 15 -4.91 8.87 -6.52
N PHE A 16 -5.32 8.79 -7.78
CA PHE A 16 -4.42 8.32 -8.84
C PHE A 16 -3.30 9.31 -9.15
N GLY A 17 -3.51 10.59 -8.87
CA GLY A 17 -2.43 11.58 -8.94
C GLY A 17 -1.34 11.36 -7.90
N LEU A 18 -1.65 10.64 -6.81
CA LEU A 18 -0.68 10.35 -5.75
C LEU A 18 0.14 9.08 -6.01
N VAL A 19 -0.21 8.27 -7.00
CA VAL A 19 0.48 6.98 -7.22
C VAL A 19 1.98 7.19 -7.44
N GLN A 20 2.38 8.26 -8.08
CA GLN A 20 3.79 8.57 -8.29
C GLN A 20 4.53 8.88 -6.98
N LYS A 21 3.81 9.33 -5.97
CA LYS A 21 4.40 9.66 -4.66
C LYS A 21 4.87 8.44 -3.89
N VAL A 22 4.41 7.24 -4.25
CA VAL A 22 4.85 6.02 -3.55
C VAL A 22 6.34 5.76 -3.74
N THR A 23 6.94 6.29 -4.80
CA THR A 23 8.38 6.19 -5.03
C THR A 23 9.17 7.07 -4.07
N GLU A 24 8.52 8.01 -3.40
CA GLU A 24 9.13 8.91 -2.43
C GLU A 24 9.01 8.39 -1.00
N ALA A 25 8.60 7.13 -0.82
CA ALA A 25 8.48 6.52 0.49
C ALA A 25 9.84 6.53 1.20
N PRO A 26 9.85 6.77 2.52
CA PRO A 26 11.10 6.77 3.27
C PRO A 26 11.72 5.39 3.31
N SER A 27 13.01 5.34 3.63
CA SER A 27 13.74 4.11 3.84
C SER A 27 13.00 3.22 4.84
N GLY A 28 12.92 1.92 4.57
CA GLY A 28 12.26 0.95 5.45
C GLY A 28 10.84 0.60 5.07
N ILE A 29 10.25 1.28 4.09
CA ILE A 29 8.96 0.88 3.54
C ILE A 29 9.03 0.95 2.01
N LYS A 30 8.39 -0.03 1.35
CA LYS A 30 8.47 -0.15 -0.10
C LYS A 30 7.17 -0.70 -0.66
N ALA A 31 6.61 -0.03 -1.65
CA ALA A 31 5.45 -0.52 -2.39
C ALA A 31 5.88 -1.64 -3.33
N LEU A 32 5.17 -2.75 -3.32
CA LEU A 32 5.49 -3.92 -4.14
C LEU A 32 4.45 -4.17 -5.24
N GLN A 33 3.18 -4.02 -4.94
CA GLN A 33 2.08 -4.29 -5.86
C GLN A 33 0.97 -3.29 -5.64
N PHE A 34 0.26 -2.94 -6.71
CA PHE A 34 -0.87 -2.04 -6.66
C PHE A 34 -1.91 -2.50 -7.67
N TYR A 35 -3.14 -2.75 -7.20
CA TYR A 35 -4.22 -3.26 -8.03
C TYR A 35 -5.48 -2.44 -7.81
N PRO A 36 -5.79 -1.47 -8.71
CA PRO A 36 -7.05 -0.74 -8.64
C PRO A 36 -8.18 -1.56 -9.25
N SER A 37 -9.40 -1.32 -8.78
CA SER A 37 -10.58 -1.93 -9.37
C SER A 37 -10.90 -1.30 -10.72
N MET A 38 -11.67 -2.01 -11.54
CA MET A 38 -12.02 -1.54 -12.89
C MET A 38 -12.77 -0.21 -12.87
N ASN A 39 -13.65 -0.01 -11.89
CA ASN A 39 -14.41 1.23 -11.76
C ASN A 39 -13.70 2.30 -10.91
N GLU A 40 -12.48 2.00 -10.46
CA GLU A 40 -11.61 2.94 -9.76
C GLU A 40 -12.16 3.47 -8.43
N ASP A 41 -13.04 2.70 -7.79
CA ASP A 41 -13.55 3.06 -6.45
C ASP A 41 -12.83 2.33 -5.33
N ARG A 42 -12.00 1.34 -5.65
CA ARG A 42 -11.22 0.57 -4.68
C ARG A 42 -9.85 0.24 -5.24
N ALA A 43 -8.92 -0.01 -4.34
CA ALA A 43 -7.60 -0.52 -4.70
C ALA A 43 -7.02 -1.30 -3.54
N VAL A 44 -6.10 -2.22 -3.85
CA VAL A 44 -5.27 -2.86 -2.84
C VAL A 44 -3.82 -2.64 -3.18
N CYS A 45 -3.01 -2.41 -2.14
CA CYS A 45 -1.57 -2.27 -2.25
C CYS A 45 -0.89 -3.29 -1.36
N LEU A 46 0.18 -3.89 -1.85
CA LEU A 46 1.06 -4.71 -1.03
C LEU A 46 2.35 -3.92 -0.78
N TRP A 47 2.72 -3.84 0.49
CA TRP A 47 3.91 -3.14 0.93
C TRP A 47 4.81 -4.08 1.71
N GLU A 48 6.09 -3.78 1.70
CA GLU A 48 7.02 -4.33 2.66
C GLU A 48 7.47 -3.21 3.59
N GLY A 49 7.48 -3.49 4.90
CA GLY A 49 7.86 -2.47 5.87
C GLY A 49 8.14 -3.05 7.24
N ASN A 50 8.64 -2.20 8.12
CA ASN A 50 9.02 -2.59 9.47
C ASN A 50 7.84 -2.65 10.42
N SER A 51 6.81 -1.85 10.17
CA SER A 51 5.61 -1.80 11.00
C SER A 51 4.46 -1.14 10.25
N ILE A 52 3.23 -1.46 10.68
CA ILE A 52 2.05 -0.79 10.16
C ILE A 52 2.09 0.70 10.50
N ASP A 53 2.56 1.06 11.69
CA ASP A 53 2.62 2.47 12.11
C ASP A 53 3.53 3.29 11.20
N ALA A 54 4.67 2.75 10.79
CA ALA A 54 5.56 3.43 9.86
C ALA A 54 4.88 3.68 8.52
N LEU A 55 4.16 2.66 8.00
CA LEU A 55 3.43 2.81 6.74
C LEU A 55 2.28 3.80 6.85
N LYS A 56 1.50 3.74 7.92
CA LYS A 56 0.43 4.71 8.17
C LYS A 56 0.97 6.13 8.24
N GLY A 57 2.10 6.32 8.91
CA GLY A 57 2.73 7.64 9.03
C GLY A 57 3.07 8.25 7.69
N PHE A 58 3.35 7.43 6.69
CA PHE A 58 3.57 7.90 5.33
C PHE A 58 2.27 8.06 4.55
N LEU A 59 1.40 7.04 4.56
CA LEU A 59 0.23 7.00 3.68
C LEU A 59 -0.94 7.86 4.15
N GLU A 60 -1.23 7.91 5.44
CA GLU A 60 -2.43 8.62 5.91
C GLU A 60 -2.39 10.11 5.60
N PRO A 61 -1.30 10.86 5.88
CA PRO A 61 -1.27 12.26 5.49
C PRO A 61 -1.41 12.46 3.98
N LEU A 62 -0.90 11.51 3.19
CA LEU A 62 -0.91 11.59 1.74
C LEU A 62 -2.30 11.40 1.16
N THR A 63 -3.08 10.46 1.74
CA THR A 63 -4.34 10.00 1.15
C THR A 63 -5.59 10.49 1.87
N THR A 64 -5.47 11.31 2.90
CA THR A 64 -6.58 11.76 3.75
C THR A 64 -7.77 12.30 2.95
N LYS A 65 -7.52 13.01 1.85
CA LYS A 65 -8.56 13.65 1.04
C LYS A 65 -9.07 12.80 -0.10
N SER A 66 -8.49 11.61 -0.32
CA SER A 66 -8.79 10.83 -1.52
C SER A 66 -9.18 9.39 -1.25
N SER A 67 -8.89 8.85 -0.07
CA SER A 67 -9.28 7.48 0.25
C SER A 67 -9.35 7.25 1.75
N ARG A 68 -10.06 6.17 2.12
CA ARG A 68 -10.01 5.59 3.46
C ARG A 68 -9.29 4.26 3.34
N ASN A 69 -8.42 3.97 4.30
CA ASN A 69 -7.50 2.83 4.19
C ASN A 69 -7.66 1.89 5.38
N ILE A 70 -7.57 0.59 5.09
CA ILE A 70 -7.52 -0.47 6.10
C ILE A 70 -6.19 -1.18 5.91
N TYR A 71 -5.48 -1.44 7.01
CA TYR A 71 -4.15 -2.03 7.00
C TYR A 71 -4.16 -3.34 7.77
N TYR A 72 -3.46 -4.36 7.26
CA TYR A 72 -3.19 -5.54 8.06
C TYR A 72 -1.89 -6.22 7.63
N THR A 73 -1.28 -6.90 8.58
CA THR A 73 -0.07 -7.69 8.31
C THR A 73 -0.46 -8.99 7.60
N VAL A 74 0.25 -9.30 6.53
CA VAL A 74 0.02 -10.52 5.77
C VAL A 74 0.72 -11.68 6.48
N ASP A 75 0.01 -12.81 6.62
CA ASP A 75 0.61 -14.05 7.09
C ASP A 75 1.38 -14.68 5.92
N SER A 76 2.68 -14.46 5.87
CA SER A 76 3.51 -14.90 4.76
C SER A 76 3.63 -16.42 4.67
N THR A 77 3.31 -17.15 5.75
CA THR A 77 3.37 -18.61 5.75
C THR A 77 2.19 -19.24 5.01
N LYS A 78 1.10 -18.48 4.85
CA LYS A 78 -0.13 -18.96 4.20
C LYS A 78 -0.46 -18.22 2.92
N ALA A 79 0.22 -17.12 2.65
CA ALA A 79 -0.03 -16.29 1.47
C ALA A 79 0.42 -17.01 0.21
N ILE A 80 -0.29 -16.73 -0.89
CA ILE A 80 0.05 -17.25 -2.21
C ILE A 80 0.30 -16.04 -3.11
N GLY A 81 1.39 -16.06 -3.85
CA GLY A 81 1.69 -15.01 -4.84
C GLY A 81 2.48 -13.84 -4.30
N LEU A 82 3.02 -13.92 -3.08
CA LEU A 82 3.90 -12.87 -2.58
C LEU A 82 5.13 -12.75 -3.48
N PRO A 83 5.59 -11.52 -3.74
CA PRO A 83 6.77 -11.34 -4.57
C PRO A 83 8.01 -11.87 -3.86
N HIS A 84 8.94 -12.40 -4.65
CA HIS A 84 10.25 -12.79 -4.14
C HIS A 84 11.11 -11.53 -3.98
N LEU A 85 11.63 -11.33 -2.77
CA LEU A 85 12.50 -10.21 -2.48
C LEU A 85 13.93 -10.70 -2.38
N ALA A 86 14.83 -10.12 -3.17
CA ALA A 86 16.24 -10.48 -3.14
C ALA A 86 16.85 -10.30 -1.74
N SER A 87 16.40 -9.28 -1.03
CA SER A 87 16.85 -9.00 0.33
C SER A 87 16.37 -10.01 1.36
N ALA A 88 15.38 -10.84 1.00
CA ALA A 88 14.84 -11.87 1.88
C ALA A 88 15.56 -13.21 1.71
N ALA A 89 16.45 -13.29 0.76
CA ALA A 89 17.20 -14.52 0.47
C ALA A 89 18.32 -14.77 1.48
#